data_d8df112c4b2ca2fdfea5ea4584a12278
#
_entry.id   d8df112c4b2ca2fdfea5ea4584a12278
#
_cell.length_a   1.000
_cell.length_b   1.000
_cell.length_c   1.000
_cell.angle_alpha   90.00
_cell.angle_beta   90.00
_cell.angle_gamma   90.00
#
_symmetry.space_group_name_H-M   'P 1'
#
loop_
_entity.id
_entity.type
_entity.pdbx_description
1 polymer ?
#
loop_
_entity_poly.entity_id
_entity_poly.type
_entity_poly.pdbx_seq_one_letter_code
_entity_poly.pdbx_strand_id
1 'polypeptide(L)'
;MADTRQMQSDRATRRIAVISMHTSPTASLGQNANGGLNVYVREIATAFSERGIATDVFTRRQSPDEPAVERLADLSRVVYLPAGRSLDKYSLFGEVPAFARRIAEFAADERTSYDMLFSHYWLSGEVACLLRPRLASSWAHIAHTLGLVKNRTLAAGERPEPQLRIHVEGEIAQQADLLIASTEDERTDLVDLYGADPERVYVVPPGVDLAMFQPIDRADARRKIGYGSGRLLLFVGRLERLKGVEIAIRALALLRDRNHEDVRLVILGGDAGEGAMDGGESEKERLKAVAASVGVRDRVDFLGSVAHHELPYFYSAADVLVMPSYSESFGLVGLEAQACGRPVVGSDVSGLRSVVRDDVSGYLVANHDPASYAERIGRLLDDPELAQQMGRRGRLLAQRFSWSRTADSLQGLFDGVAERNQPRVHASARQE
;
A
#
# COMPACT_ATOMS: atom_id res chain seq x y z
N MET A 1 -38.13 30.80 -1.44
CA MET A 1 -37.38 29.52 -1.44
C MET A 1 -36.58 29.33 -2.74
N ALA A 2 -35.95 30.35 -3.28
CA ALA A 2 -35.17 30.30 -4.52
C ALA A 2 -33.74 30.78 -4.34
N ASP A 3 -33.32 31.14 -3.11
CA ASP A 3 -32.01 31.81 -2.89
C ASP A 3 -30.92 30.94 -2.25
N THR A 4 -31.25 29.71 -1.82
CA THR A 4 -30.31 28.84 -1.14
C THR A 4 -29.52 27.92 -2.12
N ARG A 5 -29.95 27.81 -3.37
CA ARG A 5 -29.25 27.00 -4.41
C ARG A 5 -28.20 27.79 -5.20
N GLN A 6 -28.20 29.11 -5.14
CA GLN A 6 -27.29 29.98 -5.88
C GLN A 6 -25.98 30.25 -5.08
N MET A 7 -25.96 30.06 -3.75
CA MET A 7 -24.76 30.25 -2.92
C MET A 7 -23.83 29.06 -2.86
N GLN A 8 -24.17 27.92 -3.50
CA GLN A 8 -23.31 26.73 -3.57
C GLN A 8 -22.43 26.67 -4.83
N SER A 9 -22.55 27.61 -5.77
CA SER A 9 -21.87 27.54 -7.08
C SER A 9 -20.53 28.28 -7.17
N ASP A 10 -20.09 29.01 -6.14
CA ASP A 10 -18.88 29.86 -6.18
C ASP A 10 -17.72 29.40 -5.27
N ARG A 11 -17.77 28.19 -4.69
CA ARG A 11 -16.56 27.60 -4.14
C ARG A 11 -15.74 27.05 -5.31
N ALA A 12 -14.62 27.70 -5.63
CA ALA A 12 -13.62 27.13 -6.55
C ALA A 12 -13.36 25.66 -6.18
N THR A 13 -13.36 24.78 -7.18
CA THR A 13 -13.11 23.34 -6.97
C THR A 13 -11.79 23.18 -6.23
N ARG A 14 -11.84 22.60 -5.03
CA ARG A 14 -10.64 22.32 -4.24
C ARG A 14 -9.68 21.44 -5.05
N ARG A 15 -8.39 21.73 -4.99
CA ARG A 15 -7.37 21.01 -5.75
C ARG A 15 -6.20 20.56 -4.87
N ILE A 16 -5.83 19.28 -5.01
CA ILE A 16 -4.75 18.66 -4.26
C ILE A 16 -3.64 18.25 -5.22
N ALA A 17 -2.39 18.61 -4.90
CA ALA A 17 -1.20 18.05 -5.55
C ALA A 17 -0.76 16.79 -4.79
N VAL A 18 -0.98 15.63 -5.38
CA VAL A 18 -0.49 14.35 -4.87
C VAL A 18 0.88 14.08 -5.48
N ILE A 19 1.87 13.78 -4.63
CA ILE A 19 3.25 13.55 -5.08
C ILE A 19 3.61 12.08 -4.86
N SER A 20 3.88 11.35 -5.95
CA SER A 20 4.34 9.96 -5.96
C SER A 20 5.51 9.79 -6.94
N MET A 21 6.68 10.29 -6.53
CA MET A 21 7.84 10.45 -7.43
C MET A 21 8.36 9.14 -8.01
N HIS A 22 8.52 8.10 -7.17
CA HIS A 22 9.27 6.89 -7.55
C HIS A 22 8.42 5.82 -8.21
N THR A 23 7.07 5.91 -8.14
CA THR A 23 6.15 4.91 -8.70
C THR A 23 4.86 5.55 -9.16
N SER A 24 4.35 5.09 -10.32
CA SER A 24 3.12 5.61 -10.92
C SER A 24 1.88 4.89 -10.39
N PRO A 25 0.76 5.58 -10.11
CA PRO A 25 -0.49 4.94 -9.71
C PRO A 25 -1.10 4.03 -10.78
N THR A 26 -0.73 4.21 -12.06
CA THR A 26 -1.21 3.41 -13.19
C THR A 26 -0.27 2.25 -13.54
N ALA A 27 0.88 2.13 -12.88
CA ALA A 27 1.83 1.06 -13.13
C ALA A 27 1.28 -0.32 -12.76
N SER A 28 1.66 -1.35 -13.53
CA SER A 28 1.29 -2.74 -13.25
C SER A 28 1.78 -3.19 -11.88
N LEU A 29 0.89 -3.75 -11.07
CA LEU A 29 1.20 -4.21 -9.71
C LEU A 29 2.08 -5.47 -9.70
N GLY A 30 2.84 -5.64 -8.62
CA GLY A 30 3.64 -6.84 -8.39
C GLY A 30 4.91 -6.93 -9.25
N GLN A 31 5.29 -5.87 -9.95
CA GLN A 31 6.55 -5.75 -10.70
C GLN A 31 7.35 -4.55 -10.19
N ASN A 32 8.67 -4.65 -10.20
CA ASN A 32 9.57 -3.59 -9.72
C ASN A 32 9.17 -3.10 -8.31
N ALA A 33 9.10 -1.78 -8.09
CA ALA A 33 8.67 -1.18 -6.83
C ALA A 33 7.14 -1.03 -6.69
N ASN A 34 6.34 -1.54 -7.65
CA ASN A 34 4.90 -1.32 -7.69
C ASN A 34 4.15 -2.26 -6.73
N GLY A 35 3.32 -1.69 -5.87
CA GLY A 35 2.60 -2.43 -4.84
C GLY A 35 1.50 -1.61 -4.17
N GLY A 36 1.32 -1.78 -2.88
CA GLY A 36 0.24 -1.14 -2.10
C GLY A 36 0.21 0.39 -2.20
N LEU A 37 1.37 1.05 -2.35
CA LEU A 37 1.43 2.50 -2.52
C LEU A 37 0.73 2.95 -3.82
N ASN A 38 0.94 2.23 -4.93
CA ASN A 38 0.30 2.55 -6.21
C ASN A 38 -1.23 2.41 -6.10
N VAL A 39 -1.69 1.34 -5.44
CA VAL A 39 -3.12 1.15 -5.15
C VAL A 39 -3.65 2.32 -4.32
N TYR A 40 -2.96 2.67 -3.23
CA TYR A 40 -3.37 3.76 -2.36
C TYR A 40 -3.53 5.08 -3.13
N VAL A 41 -2.52 5.48 -3.89
CA VAL A 41 -2.54 6.76 -4.64
C VAL A 41 -3.66 6.77 -5.67
N ARG A 42 -3.85 5.67 -6.42
CA ARG A 42 -4.91 5.55 -7.41
C ARG A 42 -6.29 5.65 -6.79
N GLU A 43 -6.54 4.86 -5.77
CA GLU A 43 -7.86 4.76 -5.14
C GLU A 43 -8.23 6.05 -4.41
N ILE A 44 -7.26 6.69 -3.72
CA ILE A 44 -7.56 7.94 -3.00
C ILE A 44 -7.80 9.10 -3.98
N ALA A 45 -7.05 9.19 -5.08
CA ALA A 45 -7.29 10.20 -6.11
C ALA A 45 -8.66 10.02 -6.79
N THR A 46 -9.08 8.77 -7.02
CA THR A 46 -10.42 8.44 -7.51
C THR A 46 -11.50 8.83 -6.51
N ALA A 47 -11.33 8.47 -5.24
CA ALA A 47 -12.27 8.80 -4.18
C ALA A 47 -12.39 10.31 -3.91
N PHE A 48 -11.31 11.07 -4.09
CA PHE A 48 -11.36 12.54 -4.04
C PHE A 48 -12.14 13.12 -5.23
N SER A 49 -11.95 12.57 -6.45
CA SER A 49 -12.72 12.97 -7.64
C SER A 49 -14.24 12.81 -7.42
N GLU A 50 -14.66 11.70 -6.83
CA GLU A 50 -16.06 11.44 -6.47
C GLU A 50 -16.65 12.47 -5.48
N ARG A 51 -15.79 13.17 -4.73
CA ARG A 51 -16.13 14.25 -3.77
C ARG A 51 -16.03 15.66 -4.35
N GLY A 52 -15.81 15.76 -5.66
CA GLY A 52 -15.64 17.06 -6.30
C GLY A 52 -14.28 17.72 -6.03
N ILE A 53 -13.28 16.96 -5.57
CA ILE A 53 -11.93 17.44 -5.32
C ILE A 53 -11.06 17.10 -6.52
N ALA A 54 -10.49 18.10 -7.16
CA ALA A 54 -9.57 17.91 -8.26
C ALA A 54 -8.20 17.45 -7.76
N THR A 55 -7.57 16.52 -8.46
CA THR A 55 -6.29 15.95 -8.03
C THR A 55 -5.33 15.83 -9.20
N ASP A 56 -4.15 16.44 -9.08
CA ASP A 56 -3.02 16.24 -9.98
C ASP A 56 -2.02 15.30 -9.29
N VAL A 57 -1.86 14.09 -9.81
CA VAL A 57 -0.90 13.11 -9.28
C VAL A 57 0.40 13.24 -10.05
N PHE A 58 1.43 13.80 -9.44
CA PHE A 58 2.74 13.98 -10.02
C PHE A 58 3.59 12.73 -9.84
N THR A 59 4.05 12.16 -10.93
CA THR A 59 4.95 11.00 -10.95
C THR A 59 6.07 11.21 -11.97
N ARG A 60 7.17 10.49 -11.77
CA ARG A 60 8.29 10.50 -12.70
C ARG A 60 7.95 9.68 -13.93
N ARG A 61 8.23 10.24 -15.12
CA ARG A 61 8.16 9.48 -16.38
C ARG A 61 9.24 8.40 -16.38
N GLN A 62 8.84 7.16 -16.58
CA GLN A 62 9.73 5.99 -16.58
C GLN A 62 10.00 5.47 -18.00
N SER A 63 9.04 5.67 -18.93
CA SER A 63 9.14 5.29 -20.34
C SER A 63 8.87 6.49 -21.25
N PRO A 64 9.54 6.58 -22.41
CA PRO A 64 9.19 7.56 -23.44
C PRO A 64 7.75 7.43 -23.95
N ASP A 65 7.18 6.23 -23.88
CA ASP A 65 5.82 5.93 -24.35
C ASP A 65 4.72 6.40 -23.39
N GLU A 66 5.08 6.76 -22.14
CA GLU A 66 4.11 7.31 -21.19
C GLU A 66 3.65 8.71 -21.66
N PRO A 67 2.33 8.99 -21.64
CA PRO A 67 1.81 10.30 -22.00
C PRO A 67 2.30 11.38 -21.03
N ALA A 68 2.24 12.65 -21.44
CA ALA A 68 2.55 13.74 -20.51
C ALA A 68 1.52 13.84 -19.39
N VAL A 69 0.24 13.60 -19.73
CA VAL A 69 -0.89 13.60 -18.80
C VAL A 69 -1.83 12.45 -19.16
N GLU A 70 -2.29 11.72 -18.16
CA GLU A 70 -3.27 10.63 -18.28
C GLU A 70 -4.44 10.90 -17.34
N ARG A 71 -5.67 10.73 -17.83
CA ARG A 71 -6.87 10.86 -17.01
C ARG A 71 -7.00 9.63 -16.10
N LEU A 72 -7.16 9.85 -14.79
CA LEU A 72 -7.36 8.80 -13.80
C LEU A 72 -8.82 8.67 -13.40
N ALA A 73 -9.51 9.79 -13.17
CA ALA A 73 -10.93 9.92 -12.89
C ALA A 73 -11.46 11.25 -13.42
N ASP A 74 -12.74 11.58 -13.19
CA ASP A 74 -13.36 12.78 -13.76
C ASP A 74 -12.62 14.07 -13.41
N LEU A 75 -12.18 14.22 -12.17
CA LEU A 75 -11.43 15.37 -11.67
C LEU A 75 -9.98 15.03 -11.29
N SER A 76 -9.50 13.83 -11.61
CA SER A 76 -8.16 13.38 -11.25
C SER A 76 -7.35 12.98 -12.48
N ARG A 77 -6.09 13.41 -12.54
CA ARG A 77 -5.15 13.08 -13.61
C ARG A 77 -3.77 12.74 -13.07
N VAL A 78 -3.03 11.95 -13.82
CA VAL A 78 -1.62 11.66 -13.58
C VAL A 78 -0.79 12.53 -14.50
N VAL A 79 0.20 13.22 -13.96
CA VAL A 79 1.13 14.09 -14.69
C VAL A 79 2.51 13.44 -14.63
N TYR A 80 3.00 13.00 -15.79
CA TYR A 80 4.29 12.34 -15.93
C TYR A 80 5.38 13.34 -16.25
N LEU A 81 6.27 13.60 -15.30
CA LEU A 81 7.33 14.58 -15.44
C LEU A 81 8.70 13.92 -15.67
N PRO A 82 9.52 14.40 -16.60
CA PRO A 82 10.86 13.89 -16.78
C PRO A 82 11.75 14.27 -15.58
N ALA A 83 12.36 13.27 -14.94
CA ALA A 83 13.35 13.46 -13.88
C ALA A 83 14.29 12.26 -13.85
N GLY A 84 15.51 12.45 -14.35
CA GLY A 84 16.55 11.44 -14.41
C GLY A 84 16.26 10.25 -15.32
N ARG A 85 17.20 9.30 -15.34
CA ARG A 85 17.05 7.99 -16.01
C ARG A 85 16.42 6.98 -15.06
N SER A 86 16.23 5.74 -15.52
CA SER A 86 15.86 4.63 -14.65
C SER A 86 16.96 4.39 -13.62
N LEU A 87 16.70 4.76 -12.37
CA LEU A 87 17.63 4.71 -11.24
C LEU A 87 16.98 3.90 -10.11
N ASP A 88 17.82 3.30 -9.29
CA ASP A 88 17.35 2.74 -8.02
C ASP A 88 16.79 3.84 -7.11
N LYS A 89 15.99 3.43 -6.12
CA LYS A 89 15.27 4.37 -5.24
C LYS A 89 16.16 5.33 -4.43
N TYR A 90 17.43 4.98 -4.20
CA TYR A 90 18.36 5.84 -3.44
C TYR A 90 19.05 6.85 -4.37
N SER A 91 19.45 6.40 -5.54
CA SER A 91 20.01 7.29 -6.58
C SER A 91 18.99 8.32 -7.07
N LEU A 92 17.68 8.01 -6.99
CA LEU A 92 16.61 8.97 -7.29
C LEU A 92 16.58 10.19 -6.37
N PHE A 93 17.20 10.15 -5.20
CA PHE A 93 17.26 11.28 -4.30
C PHE A 93 17.96 12.50 -4.96
N GLY A 94 18.96 12.26 -5.79
CA GLY A 94 19.64 13.31 -6.56
C GLY A 94 18.73 14.04 -7.57
N GLU A 95 17.62 13.41 -7.98
CA GLU A 95 16.65 13.98 -8.93
C GLU A 95 15.51 14.77 -8.25
N VAL A 96 15.41 14.73 -6.92
CA VAL A 96 14.36 15.43 -6.15
C VAL A 96 14.28 16.91 -6.49
N PRO A 97 15.38 17.70 -6.53
CA PRO A 97 15.30 19.12 -6.86
C PRO A 97 14.82 19.39 -8.30
N ALA A 98 15.23 18.53 -9.24
CA ALA A 98 14.80 18.65 -10.63
C ALA A 98 13.30 18.33 -10.77
N PHE A 99 12.82 17.30 -10.10
CA PHE A 99 11.40 16.91 -10.08
C PHE A 99 10.53 17.98 -9.44
N ALA A 100 10.94 18.54 -8.29
CA ALA A 100 10.24 19.65 -7.64
C ALA A 100 10.11 20.87 -8.56
N ARG A 101 11.21 21.26 -9.24
CA ARG A 101 11.16 22.35 -10.20
C ARG A 101 10.16 22.09 -11.34
N ARG A 102 10.12 20.88 -11.90
CA ARG A 102 9.18 20.52 -12.96
C ARG A 102 7.71 20.59 -12.51
N ILE A 103 7.42 20.23 -11.27
CA ILE A 103 6.07 20.41 -10.69
C ILE A 103 5.72 21.90 -10.61
N ALA A 104 6.64 22.74 -10.16
CA ALA A 104 6.42 24.18 -10.07
C ALA A 104 6.24 24.84 -11.45
N GLU A 105 7.02 24.43 -12.44
CA GLU A 105 6.88 24.86 -13.85
C GLU A 105 5.48 24.44 -14.39
N PHE A 106 5.08 23.19 -14.23
CA PHE A 106 3.76 22.70 -14.64
C PHE A 106 2.63 23.52 -14.00
N ALA A 107 2.70 23.77 -12.69
CA ALA A 107 1.67 24.55 -11.99
C ALA A 107 1.60 26.00 -12.51
N ALA A 108 2.74 26.62 -12.83
CA ALA A 108 2.80 27.95 -13.40
C ALA A 108 2.23 28.01 -14.83
N ASP A 109 2.57 27.04 -15.69
CA ASP A 109 2.09 26.95 -17.08
C ASP A 109 0.56 26.75 -17.13
N GLU A 110 0.03 25.89 -16.24
CA GLU A 110 -1.41 25.63 -16.09
C GLU A 110 -2.14 26.74 -15.29
N ARG A 111 -1.42 27.72 -14.75
CA ARG A 111 -1.94 28.76 -13.85
C ARG A 111 -2.75 28.16 -12.69
N THR A 112 -2.25 27.06 -12.13
CA THR A 112 -2.92 26.27 -11.09
C THR A 112 -2.29 26.51 -9.74
N SER A 113 -3.11 26.69 -8.69
CA SER A 113 -2.72 26.66 -7.30
C SER A 113 -3.31 25.42 -6.62
N TYR A 114 -2.67 24.98 -5.55
CA TYR A 114 -3.11 23.81 -4.78
C TYR A 114 -3.43 24.24 -3.34
N ASP A 115 -4.53 23.68 -2.83
CA ASP A 115 -4.93 23.88 -1.43
C ASP A 115 -4.08 23.03 -0.48
N MET A 116 -3.58 21.88 -0.98
CA MET A 116 -2.84 20.91 -0.21
C MET A 116 -1.79 20.21 -1.07
N LEU A 117 -0.58 20.02 -0.52
CA LEU A 117 0.37 19.01 -1.00
C LEU A 117 0.12 17.72 -0.22
N PHE A 118 -0.01 16.58 -0.89
CA PHE A 118 -0.11 15.27 -0.27
C PHE A 118 0.99 14.36 -0.82
N SER A 119 2.04 14.14 -0.02
CA SER A 119 3.22 13.40 -0.44
C SER A 119 3.23 11.97 0.08
N HIS A 120 3.68 11.05 -0.79
CA HIS A 120 3.70 9.61 -0.54
C HIS A 120 5.12 9.08 -0.60
N TYR A 121 5.62 8.54 0.50
CA TYR A 121 6.98 8.01 0.65
C TYR A 121 8.05 9.11 0.78
N TRP A 122 9.20 8.78 1.38
CA TRP A 122 10.23 9.74 1.77
C TRP A 122 10.75 10.64 0.63
N LEU A 123 10.96 10.09 -0.58
CA LEU A 123 11.37 10.89 -1.75
C LEU A 123 10.36 11.98 -2.08
N SER A 124 9.08 11.64 -2.05
CA SER A 124 8.01 12.60 -2.32
C SER A 124 7.80 13.58 -1.18
N GLY A 125 8.13 13.17 0.05
CA GLY A 125 8.16 14.06 1.21
C GLY A 125 9.20 15.17 1.03
N GLU A 126 10.40 14.83 0.59
CA GLU A 126 11.44 15.81 0.29
C GLU A 126 11.05 16.74 -0.86
N VAL A 127 10.42 16.21 -1.91
CA VAL A 127 9.85 17.05 -2.99
C VAL A 127 8.84 18.05 -2.42
N ALA A 128 7.93 17.61 -1.54
CA ALA A 128 6.93 18.49 -0.93
C ALA A 128 7.55 19.56 -0.03
N CYS A 129 8.61 19.22 0.73
CA CYS A 129 9.38 20.18 1.51
C CYS A 129 9.89 21.35 0.64
N LEU A 130 10.45 21.04 -0.52
CA LEU A 130 10.95 22.05 -1.47
C LEU A 130 9.84 22.88 -2.13
N LEU A 131 8.65 22.28 -2.33
CA LEU A 131 7.52 22.91 -3.01
C LEU A 131 6.62 23.75 -2.10
N ARG A 132 6.49 23.39 -0.83
CA ARG A 132 5.57 24.01 0.12
C ARG A 132 5.60 25.54 0.10
N PRO A 133 6.78 26.22 0.15
CA PRO A 133 6.82 27.68 0.17
C PRO A 133 6.26 28.36 -1.09
N ARG A 134 6.05 27.61 -2.17
CA ARG A 134 5.71 28.14 -3.50
C ARG A 134 4.34 27.73 -4.01
N LEU A 135 3.86 26.54 -3.63
CA LEU A 135 2.68 25.94 -4.27
C LEU A 135 1.47 25.77 -3.36
N ALA A 136 1.66 25.60 -2.06
CA ALA A 136 0.53 25.41 -1.14
C ALA A 136 0.89 25.85 0.28
N SER A 137 -0.12 26.29 1.04
CA SER A 137 0.03 26.67 2.44
C SER A 137 0.09 25.48 3.40
N SER A 138 -0.34 24.30 2.95
CA SER A 138 -0.51 23.11 3.79
C SER A 138 0.08 21.87 3.15
N TRP A 139 0.65 20.99 3.98
CA TRP A 139 1.31 19.77 3.54
C TRP A 139 0.96 18.59 4.44
N ALA A 140 0.39 17.53 3.84
CA ALA A 140 0.17 16.23 4.45
C ALA A 140 1.18 15.21 3.89
N HIS A 141 1.64 14.29 4.73
CA HIS A 141 2.57 13.23 4.34
C HIS A 141 2.12 11.86 4.86
N ILE A 142 2.29 10.83 4.04
CA ILE A 142 2.18 9.42 4.43
C ILE A 142 3.46 8.66 4.04
N ALA A 143 4.07 7.99 5.00
CA ALA A 143 5.35 7.32 4.79
C ALA A 143 5.24 6.02 3.99
N HIS A 144 4.13 5.28 4.08
CA HIS A 144 3.90 3.93 3.57
C HIS A 144 4.85 2.87 4.13
N THR A 145 6.09 3.20 4.39
CA THR A 145 7.07 2.37 5.11
C THR A 145 8.10 3.29 5.78
N LEU A 146 8.55 2.92 6.96
CA LEU A 146 9.54 3.66 7.73
C LEU A 146 10.88 2.92 7.78
N GLY A 147 11.97 3.61 7.48
CA GLY A 147 13.31 3.03 7.40
C GLY A 147 13.78 2.42 8.71
N LEU A 148 13.57 3.10 9.85
CA LEU A 148 13.92 2.58 11.17
C LEU A 148 13.11 1.33 11.55
N VAL A 149 11.83 1.27 11.18
CA VAL A 149 10.97 0.11 11.41
C VAL A 149 11.49 -1.09 10.60
N LYS A 150 11.80 -0.87 9.31
CA LYS A 150 12.41 -1.93 8.47
C LYS A 150 13.74 -2.42 9.03
N ASN A 151 14.57 -1.52 9.54
CA ASN A 151 15.87 -1.88 10.13
C ASN A 151 15.73 -2.71 11.42
N ARG A 152 14.62 -2.61 12.13
CA ARG A 152 14.33 -3.45 13.31
C ARG A 152 13.85 -4.85 12.96
N THR A 153 13.35 -5.05 11.75
CA THR A 153 12.69 -6.29 11.29
C THR A 153 13.35 -6.90 10.07
N LEU A 154 14.66 -6.69 9.88
CA LEU A 154 15.41 -7.21 8.74
C LEU A 154 15.33 -8.73 8.67
N ALA A 155 14.98 -9.24 7.50
CA ALA A 155 15.15 -10.66 7.20
C ALA A 155 16.63 -11.03 7.04
N ALA A 156 16.97 -12.30 7.24
CA ALA A 156 18.35 -12.75 7.11
C ALA A 156 18.91 -12.43 5.71
N GLY A 157 20.04 -11.71 5.67
CA GLY A 157 20.72 -11.30 4.44
C GLY A 157 20.17 -10.03 3.78
N GLU A 158 19.22 -9.31 4.40
CA GLU A 158 18.82 -7.98 3.97
C GLU A 158 19.81 -6.91 4.46
N ARG A 159 19.98 -5.85 3.66
CA ARG A 159 20.76 -4.67 4.05
C ARG A 159 19.86 -3.65 4.76
N PRO A 160 20.38 -2.95 5.78
CA PRO A 160 19.62 -1.88 6.42
C PRO A 160 19.36 -0.73 5.46
N GLU A 161 18.27 -0.01 5.69
CA GLU A 161 17.96 1.22 4.98
C GLU A 161 19.03 2.28 5.28
N PRO A 162 19.44 3.08 4.28
CA PRO A 162 20.52 4.06 4.44
C PRO A 162 20.19 5.17 5.45
N GLN A 163 21.21 5.70 6.12
CA GLN A 163 21.07 6.82 7.05
C GLN A 163 20.49 8.07 6.39
N LEU A 164 20.77 8.30 5.10
CA LEU A 164 20.14 9.37 4.32
C LEU A 164 18.62 9.30 4.36
N ARG A 165 18.03 8.12 4.10
CA ARG A 165 16.59 7.93 4.16
C ARG A 165 16.03 8.22 5.55
N ILE A 166 16.68 7.70 6.59
CA ILE A 166 16.26 7.88 7.98
C ILE A 166 16.29 9.37 8.38
N HIS A 167 17.33 10.08 7.96
CA HIS A 167 17.47 11.52 8.21
C HIS A 167 16.34 12.32 7.52
N VAL A 168 16.11 12.07 6.25
CA VAL A 168 15.03 12.73 5.48
C VAL A 168 13.63 12.41 6.04
N GLU A 169 13.36 11.16 6.43
CA GLU A 169 12.12 10.80 7.11
C GLU A 169 11.93 11.59 8.42
N GLY A 170 13.01 11.80 9.18
CA GLY A 170 13.00 12.62 10.39
C GLY A 170 12.69 14.10 10.11
N GLU A 171 13.29 14.69 9.06
CA GLU A 171 12.99 16.08 8.66
C GLU A 171 11.53 16.22 8.20
N ILE A 172 11.01 15.27 7.43
CA ILE A 172 9.61 15.24 7.02
C ILE A 172 8.67 15.18 8.23
N ALA A 173 8.99 14.32 9.20
CA ALA A 173 8.19 14.15 10.42
C ALA A 173 8.10 15.43 11.25
N GLN A 174 9.13 16.28 11.21
CA GLN A 174 9.16 17.57 11.92
C GLN A 174 8.48 18.69 11.14
N GLN A 175 8.47 18.66 9.81
CA GLN A 175 8.05 19.79 8.97
C GLN A 175 6.63 19.67 8.41
N ALA A 176 6.09 18.45 8.19
CA ALA A 176 4.75 18.26 7.67
C ALA A 176 3.68 18.78 8.65
N ASP A 177 2.63 19.43 8.12
CA ASP A 177 1.51 19.92 8.94
C ASP A 177 0.62 18.75 9.42
N LEU A 178 0.54 17.69 8.60
CA LEU A 178 -0.17 16.45 8.90
C LEU A 178 0.71 15.25 8.54
N LEU A 179 0.81 14.32 9.46
CA LEU A 179 1.39 13.01 9.25
C LEU A 179 0.26 11.97 9.30
N ILE A 180 0.12 11.20 8.24
CA ILE A 180 -0.90 10.16 8.14
C ILE A 180 -0.23 8.82 8.42
N ALA A 181 -0.64 8.17 9.49
CA ALA A 181 -0.26 6.80 9.83
C ALA A 181 -1.37 5.83 9.40
N SER A 182 -1.03 4.66 8.89
CA SER A 182 -2.00 3.63 8.52
C SER A 182 -2.51 2.86 9.74
N THR A 183 -1.75 2.84 10.83
CA THR A 183 -2.02 2.09 12.06
C THR A 183 -1.60 2.87 13.31
N GLU A 184 -2.10 2.48 14.49
CA GLU A 184 -1.65 3.06 15.78
C GLU A 184 -0.17 2.75 16.06
N ASP A 185 0.32 1.57 15.66
CA ASP A 185 1.74 1.22 15.80
C ASP A 185 2.60 2.16 14.93
N GLU A 186 2.20 2.45 13.68
CA GLU A 186 2.92 3.41 12.81
C GLU A 186 2.88 4.83 13.39
N ARG A 187 1.76 5.24 14.02
CA ARG A 187 1.67 6.50 14.76
C ARG A 187 2.68 6.55 15.88
N THR A 188 2.76 5.49 16.68
CA THR A 188 3.75 5.36 17.75
C THR A 188 5.17 5.40 17.23
N ASP A 189 5.47 4.69 16.13
CA ASP A 189 6.79 4.71 15.49
C ASP A 189 7.17 6.11 14.98
N LEU A 190 6.25 6.87 14.39
CA LEU A 190 6.50 8.25 13.97
C LEU A 190 6.85 9.17 15.16
N VAL A 191 6.15 9.02 16.27
CA VAL A 191 6.41 9.83 17.48
C VAL A 191 7.71 9.40 18.15
N ASP A 192 7.87 8.11 18.43
CA ASP A 192 8.96 7.60 19.27
C ASP A 192 10.29 7.50 18.55
N LEU A 193 10.29 7.21 17.23
CA LEU A 193 11.52 7.00 16.46
C LEU A 193 11.95 8.21 15.66
N TYR A 194 11.01 9.03 15.21
CA TYR A 194 11.28 10.19 14.36
C TYR A 194 10.99 11.53 15.04
N GLY A 195 10.50 11.52 16.28
CA GLY A 195 10.22 12.72 17.08
C GLY A 195 9.10 13.58 16.50
N ALA A 196 8.13 12.95 15.82
CA ALA A 196 6.96 13.65 15.30
C ALA A 196 6.11 14.20 16.47
N ASP A 197 5.54 15.40 16.28
CA ASP A 197 4.56 15.96 17.20
C ASP A 197 3.28 15.10 17.22
N PRO A 198 2.91 14.50 18.36
CA PRO A 198 1.73 13.63 18.44
C PRO A 198 0.42 14.29 17.99
N GLU A 199 0.31 15.63 18.09
CA GLU A 199 -0.88 16.38 17.67
C GLU A 199 -0.98 16.54 16.15
N ARG A 200 0.09 16.25 15.41
CA ARG A 200 0.12 16.26 13.95
C ARG A 200 0.04 14.87 13.32
N VAL A 201 0.06 13.79 14.11
CA VAL A 201 0.00 12.40 13.63
C VAL A 201 -1.41 11.84 13.78
N TYR A 202 -2.05 11.52 12.66
CA TYR A 202 -3.41 11.01 12.61
C TYR A 202 -3.45 9.62 11.99
N VAL A 203 -4.21 8.71 12.60
CA VAL A 203 -4.39 7.35 12.07
C VAL A 203 -5.55 7.36 11.09
N VAL A 204 -5.24 7.13 9.81
CA VAL A 204 -6.21 6.99 8.73
C VAL A 204 -5.90 5.70 7.96
N PRO A 205 -6.60 4.61 8.27
CA PRO A 205 -6.39 3.34 7.59
C PRO A 205 -6.69 3.42 6.09
N PRO A 206 -5.91 2.74 5.24
CA PRO A 206 -6.28 2.55 3.84
C PRO A 206 -7.56 1.74 3.70
N GLY A 207 -8.16 1.80 2.51
CA GLY A 207 -9.36 1.06 2.18
C GLY A 207 -9.13 -0.19 1.33
N VAL A 208 -10.22 -0.87 1.02
CA VAL A 208 -10.32 -1.91 -0.01
C VAL A 208 -11.51 -1.58 -0.92
N ASP A 209 -11.38 -1.88 -2.21
CA ASP A 209 -12.50 -1.78 -3.15
C ASP A 209 -13.45 -2.97 -2.94
N LEU A 210 -14.53 -2.73 -2.19
CA LEU A 210 -15.53 -3.75 -1.86
C LEU A 210 -16.44 -4.14 -3.03
N ALA A 211 -16.43 -3.38 -4.12
CA ALA A 211 -17.13 -3.74 -5.35
C ALA A 211 -16.29 -4.74 -6.17
N MET A 212 -14.98 -4.56 -6.22
CA MET A 212 -14.04 -5.48 -6.87
C MET A 212 -13.80 -6.72 -6.01
N PHE A 213 -13.42 -6.53 -4.74
CA PHE A 213 -13.07 -7.60 -3.81
C PHE A 213 -14.32 -8.10 -3.06
N GLN A 214 -14.99 -9.06 -3.67
CA GLN A 214 -16.14 -9.74 -3.09
C GLN A 214 -16.05 -11.26 -3.34
N PRO A 215 -16.71 -12.10 -2.52
CA PRO A 215 -16.70 -13.52 -2.72
C PRO A 215 -17.26 -13.90 -4.08
N ILE A 216 -16.50 -14.69 -4.81
CA ILE A 216 -16.91 -15.39 -6.04
C ILE A 216 -17.12 -16.85 -5.68
N ASP A 217 -18.08 -17.53 -6.33
CA ASP A 217 -18.22 -18.97 -6.16
C ASP A 217 -16.88 -19.68 -6.38
N ARG A 218 -16.54 -20.58 -5.47
CA ARG A 218 -15.22 -21.22 -5.45
C ARG A 218 -14.94 -22.05 -6.70
N ALA A 219 -15.95 -22.77 -7.20
CA ALA A 219 -15.79 -23.60 -8.38
C ALA A 219 -15.62 -22.73 -9.64
N ASP A 220 -16.34 -21.61 -9.72
CA ASP A 220 -16.21 -20.63 -10.79
C ASP A 220 -14.86 -19.95 -10.77
N ALA A 221 -14.40 -19.50 -9.59
CA ALA A 221 -13.10 -18.91 -9.40
C ALA A 221 -11.97 -19.87 -9.81
N ARG A 222 -12.04 -21.14 -9.37
CA ARG A 222 -11.05 -22.17 -9.73
C ARG A 222 -11.04 -22.48 -11.21
N ARG A 223 -12.21 -22.60 -11.86
CA ARG A 223 -12.28 -22.75 -13.31
C ARG A 223 -11.61 -21.58 -14.04
N LYS A 224 -11.85 -20.36 -13.59
CA LYS A 224 -11.28 -19.16 -14.19
C LYS A 224 -9.76 -19.14 -14.15
N ILE A 225 -9.16 -19.58 -13.03
CA ILE A 225 -7.70 -19.57 -12.86
C ILE A 225 -7.02 -20.90 -13.21
N GLY A 226 -7.78 -21.90 -13.70
CA GLY A 226 -7.24 -23.17 -14.19
C GLY A 226 -6.85 -24.18 -13.10
N TYR A 227 -7.44 -24.10 -11.90
CA TYR A 227 -7.18 -25.03 -10.79
C TYR A 227 -8.37 -25.96 -10.54
N GLY A 228 -8.06 -27.22 -10.17
CA GLY A 228 -9.03 -28.25 -9.84
C GLY A 228 -9.52 -28.19 -8.39
N SER A 229 -9.92 -29.36 -7.87
CA SER A 229 -10.57 -29.52 -6.57
C SER A 229 -9.61 -29.61 -5.37
N GLY A 230 -8.30 -29.71 -5.55
CA GLY A 230 -7.31 -29.79 -4.47
C GLY A 230 -7.31 -28.57 -3.55
N ARG A 231 -6.63 -28.67 -2.41
CA ARG A 231 -6.49 -27.57 -1.46
C ARG A 231 -5.48 -26.54 -1.94
N LEU A 232 -5.78 -25.24 -1.78
CA LEU A 232 -5.00 -24.15 -2.35
C LEU A 232 -4.61 -23.12 -1.29
N LEU A 233 -3.32 -23.00 -1.03
CA LEU A 233 -2.74 -21.89 -0.30
C LEU A 233 -2.38 -20.79 -1.31
N LEU A 234 -2.58 -19.55 -0.92
CA LEU A 234 -2.25 -18.40 -1.75
C LEU A 234 -1.25 -17.49 -1.02
N PHE A 235 -0.24 -17.05 -1.74
CA PHE A 235 0.61 -15.93 -1.38
C PHE A 235 0.49 -14.86 -2.47
N VAL A 236 0.33 -13.60 -2.05
CA VAL A 236 0.29 -12.44 -2.96
C VAL A 236 1.25 -11.38 -2.46
N GLY A 237 2.19 -10.97 -3.30
CA GLY A 237 3.16 -9.93 -2.97
C GLY A 237 4.44 -10.03 -3.79
N ARG A 238 5.26 -8.98 -3.75
CA ARG A 238 6.57 -8.99 -4.38
C ARG A 238 7.45 -10.08 -3.76
N LEU A 239 8.29 -10.70 -4.60
CA LEU A 239 9.26 -11.68 -4.12
C LEU A 239 10.44 -10.93 -3.51
N GLU A 240 10.36 -10.72 -2.22
CA GLU A 240 11.37 -10.10 -1.36
C GLU A 240 11.53 -10.93 -0.09
N ARG A 241 12.73 -10.97 0.47
CA ARG A 241 12.98 -11.69 1.74
C ARG A 241 12.07 -11.22 2.85
N LEU A 242 11.82 -9.89 2.92
CA LEU A 242 10.93 -9.26 3.88
C LEU A 242 9.50 -9.83 3.86
N LYS A 243 9.05 -10.38 2.73
CA LYS A 243 7.71 -10.99 2.59
C LYS A 243 7.64 -12.45 3.06
N GLY A 244 8.78 -13.07 3.40
CA GLY A 244 8.84 -14.36 4.05
C GLY A 244 8.31 -15.55 3.23
N VAL A 245 8.32 -15.48 1.90
CA VAL A 245 7.75 -16.52 1.01
C VAL A 245 8.37 -17.90 1.31
N GLU A 246 9.64 -17.94 1.69
CA GLU A 246 10.33 -19.16 2.11
C GLU A 246 9.64 -19.88 3.27
N ILE A 247 9.07 -19.13 4.22
CA ILE A 247 8.33 -19.70 5.36
C ILE A 247 7.08 -20.44 4.87
N ALA A 248 6.33 -19.85 3.91
CA ALA A 248 5.17 -20.51 3.31
C ALA A 248 5.54 -21.81 2.57
N ILE A 249 6.66 -21.81 1.84
CA ILE A 249 7.18 -23.01 1.14
C ILE A 249 7.57 -24.10 2.14
N ARG A 250 8.27 -23.75 3.21
CA ARG A 250 8.66 -24.71 4.25
C ARG A 250 7.46 -25.22 5.06
N ALA A 251 6.47 -24.36 5.32
CA ALA A 251 5.22 -24.77 5.94
C ALA A 251 4.44 -25.77 5.07
N LEU A 252 4.43 -25.56 3.73
CA LEU A 252 3.83 -26.51 2.78
C LEU A 252 4.49 -27.90 2.87
N ALA A 253 5.82 -27.97 3.00
CA ALA A 253 6.53 -29.25 3.16
C ALA A 253 6.10 -29.97 4.44
N LEU A 254 5.96 -29.25 5.56
CA LEU A 254 5.48 -29.81 6.83
C LEU A 254 4.01 -30.26 6.79
N LEU A 255 3.17 -29.59 5.99
CA LEU A 255 1.78 -29.99 5.75
C LEU A 255 1.71 -31.30 4.99
N ARG A 256 2.53 -31.48 3.94
CA ARG A 256 2.63 -32.76 3.21
C ARG A 256 2.92 -33.91 4.16
N ASP A 257 3.88 -33.74 5.05
CA ASP A 257 4.30 -34.76 6.01
C ASP A 257 3.21 -35.09 7.07
N ARG A 258 2.14 -34.27 7.13
CA ARG A 258 0.96 -34.44 8.01
C ARG A 258 -0.29 -34.91 7.23
N ASN A 259 -0.14 -35.61 6.12
CA ASN A 259 -1.20 -36.15 5.25
C ASN A 259 -1.99 -35.08 4.46
N HIS A 260 -1.42 -33.91 4.22
CA HIS A 260 -1.99 -32.92 3.31
C HIS A 260 -1.31 -32.94 1.94
N GLU A 261 -1.29 -34.09 1.32
CA GLU A 261 -0.58 -34.31 0.06
C GLU A 261 -1.21 -33.59 -1.15
N ASP A 262 -2.48 -33.23 -1.10
CA ASP A 262 -3.23 -32.52 -2.15
C ASP A 262 -3.07 -30.99 -2.11
N VAL A 263 -2.35 -30.45 -1.11
CA VAL A 263 -2.18 -29.01 -0.94
C VAL A 263 -1.16 -28.46 -1.93
N ARG A 264 -1.52 -27.37 -2.62
CA ARG A 264 -0.63 -26.57 -3.48
C ARG A 264 -0.48 -25.16 -2.93
N LEU A 265 0.65 -24.55 -3.17
CA LEU A 265 0.91 -23.14 -2.89
C LEU A 265 1.03 -22.37 -4.20
N VAL A 266 0.13 -21.42 -4.41
CA VAL A 266 0.17 -20.48 -5.53
C VAL A 266 0.81 -19.18 -5.04
N ILE A 267 1.83 -18.72 -5.75
CA ILE A 267 2.58 -17.52 -5.48
C ILE A 267 2.36 -16.53 -6.61
N LEU A 268 1.71 -15.40 -6.28
CA LEU A 268 1.48 -14.28 -7.18
C LEU A 268 2.42 -13.13 -6.82
N GLY A 269 3.18 -12.67 -7.81
CA GLY A 269 4.11 -11.55 -7.71
C GLY A 269 5.40 -11.80 -8.46
N GLY A 270 6.07 -10.74 -8.84
CA GLY A 270 7.37 -10.76 -9.53
C GLY A 270 8.52 -10.44 -8.58
N ASP A 271 9.74 -10.59 -9.10
CA ASP A 271 10.94 -10.12 -8.41
C ASP A 271 10.90 -8.60 -8.21
N ALA A 272 11.41 -8.13 -7.09
CA ALA A 272 11.41 -6.70 -6.74
C ALA A 272 12.37 -5.84 -7.59
N GLY A 273 13.14 -6.43 -8.49
CA GLY A 273 14.06 -5.74 -9.39
C GLY A 273 15.37 -5.29 -8.74
N GLU A 274 15.47 -5.31 -7.42
CA GLU A 274 16.68 -4.84 -6.69
C GLU A 274 17.84 -5.87 -6.71
N GLY A 275 17.58 -7.17 -6.90
CA GLY A 275 18.62 -8.21 -6.94
C GLY A 275 19.30 -8.39 -8.29
N ALA A 276 18.70 -7.94 -9.38
CA ALA A 276 19.24 -8.12 -10.72
C ALA A 276 20.40 -7.16 -11.05
N MET A 277 20.55 -6.06 -10.31
CA MET A 277 21.64 -5.09 -10.55
C MET A 277 23.01 -5.52 -10.04
N ASP A 278 23.06 -6.44 -9.07
CA ASP A 278 24.33 -6.92 -8.47
C ASP A 278 24.81 -8.27 -9.04
N GLY A 279 24.20 -8.79 -10.11
CA GLY A 279 24.58 -10.09 -10.70
C GLY A 279 24.27 -11.31 -9.80
N GLY A 280 23.41 -11.12 -8.78
CA GLY A 280 22.96 -12.17 -7.88
C GLY A 280 21.80 -13.00 -8.44
N GLU A 281 21.60 -14.19 -7.85
CA GLU A 281 20.45 -15.05 -8.15
C GLU A 281 19.14 -14.33 -7.84
N SER A 282 18.14 -14.41 -8.75
CA SER A 282 16.82 -13.80 -8.50
C SER A 282 16.16 -14.46 -7.29
N GLU A 283 15.38 -13.70 -6.51
CA GLU A 283 14.67 -14.25 -5.36
C GLU A 283 13.72 -15.39 -5.77
N LYS A 284 13.15 -15.33 -6.96
CA LYS A 284 12.33 -16.40 -7.52
C LYS A 284 13.12 -17.70 -7.70
N GLU A 285 14.33 -17.64 -8.25
CA GLU A 285 15.15 -18.83 -8.44
C GLU A 285 15.63 -19.39 -7.09
N ARG A 286 16.01 -18.54 -6.16
CA ARG A 286 16.32 -18.95 -4.78
C ARG A 286 15.13 -19.69 -4.13
N LEU A 287 13.92 -19.16 -4.26
CA LEU A 287 12.70 -19.78 -3.70
C LEU A 287 12.36 -21.10 -4.37
N LYS A 288 12.60 -21.24 -5.68
CA LYS A 288 12.49 -22.52 -6.40
C LYS A 288 13.49 -23.56 -5.88
N ALA A 289 14.74 -23.14 -5.62
CA ALA A 289 15.75 -24.01 -5.01
C ALA A 289 15.34 -24.45 -3.60
N VAL A 290 14.79 -23.54 -2.79
CA VAL A 290 14.21 -23.89 -1.48
C VAL A 290 13.11 -24.93 -1.63
N ALA A 291 12.14 -24.73 -2.53
CA ALA A 291 11.04 -25.67 -2.76
C ALA A 291 11.55 -27.07 -3.19
N ALA A 292 12.59 -27.12 -4.01
CA ALA A 292 13.24 -28.36 -4.40
C ALA A 292 13.94 -29.03 -3.21
N SER A 293 14.69 -28.26 -2.40
CA SER A 293 15.44 -28.79 -1.26
C SER A 293 14.55 -29.41 -0.17
N VAL A 294 13.30 -28.92 -0.02
CA VAL A 294 12.32 -29.46 0.92
C VAL A 294 11.31 -30.42 0.26
N GLY A 295 11.51 -30.77 -1.02
CA GLY A 295 10.73 -31.80 -1.74
C GLY A 295 9.30 -31.42 -2.09
N VAL A 296 9.00 -30.12 -2.30
CA VAL A 296 7.65 -29.63 -2.69
C VAL A 296 7.65 -28.81 -3.98
N ARG A 297 8.69 -28.92 -4.81
CA ARG A 297 8.84 -28.10 -6.02
C ARG A 297 7.67 -28.27 -7.01
N ASP A 298 7.11 -29.45 -7.11
CA ASP A 298 5.94 -29.79 -7.94
C ASP A 298 4.61 -29.28 -7.41
N ARG A 299 4.59 -28.75 -6.18
CA ARG A 299 3.40 -28.22 -5.48
C ARG A 299 3.42 -26.71 -5.29
N VAL A 300 4.46 -26.04 -5.80
CA VAL A 300 4.59 -24.59 -5.73
C VAL A 300 4.54 -24.01 -7.13
N ASP A 301 3.51 -23.20 -7.38
CA ASP A 301 3.26 -22.55 -8.66
C ASP A 301 3.64 -21.06 -8.55
N PHE A 302 4.67 -20.64 -9.29
CA PHE A 302 5.10 -19.24 -9.40
C PHE A 302 4.47 -18.63 -10.66
N LEU A 303 3.35 -17.96 -10.53
CA LEU A 303 2.58 -17.42 -11.67
C LEU A 303 3.04 -16.02 -12.12
N GLY A 304 3.90 -15.36 -11.31
CA GLY A 304 4.27 -13.98 -11.60
C GLY A 304 3.19 -12.98 -11.20
N SER A 305 3.27 -11.77 -11.74
CA SER A 305 2.30 -10.72 -11.49
C SER A 305 1.03 -10.95 -12.29
N VAL A 306 -0.11 -10.72 -11.67
CA VAL A 306 -1.44 -10.75 -12.31
C VAL A 306 -2.08 -9.37 -12.25
N ALA A 307 -3.02 -9.08 -13.14
CA ALA A 307 -3.75 -7.84 -13.12
C ALA A 307 -4.60 -7.72 -11.83
N HIS A 308 -4.69 -6.52 -11.24
CA HIS A 308 -5.36 -6.29 -9.96
C HIS A 308 -6.81 -6.79 -9.96
N HIS A 309 -7.53 -6.61 -11.06
CA HIS A 309 -8.92 -7.06 -11.22
C HIS A 309 -9.07 -8.60 -11.34
N GLU A 310 -7.98 -9.34 -11.50
CA GLU A 310 -7.99 -10.81 -11.50
C GLU A 310 -7.77 -11.40 -10.10
N LEU A 311 -7.20 -10.63 -9.16
CA LEU A 311 -6.93 -11.10 -7.79
C LEU A 311 -8.18 -11.65 -7.06
N PRO A 312 -9.40 -11.11 -7.22
CA PRO A 312 -10.59 -11.66 -6.58
C PRO A 312 -10.84 -13.15 -6.90
N TYR A 313 -10.48 -13.60 -8.11
CA TYR A 313 -10.59 -15.01 -8.48
C TYR A 313 -9.59 -15.87 -7.70
N PHE A 314 -8.35 -15.41 -7.54
CA PHE A 314 -7.33 -16.13 -6.78
C PHE A 314 -7.69 -16.18 -5.29
N TYR A 315 -8.09 -15.06 -4.71
CA TYR A 315 -8.56 -15.05 -3.32
C TYR A 315 -9.74 -15.98 -3.14
N SER A 316 -10.77 -15.91 -4.01
CA SER A 316 -11.97 -16.74 -3.88
C SER A 316 -11.70 -18.23 -4.12
N ALA A 317 -10.71 -18.58 -4.92
CA ALA A 317 -10.30 -19.97 -5.19
C ALA A 317 -9.50 -20.59 -4.03
N ALA A 318 -8.75 -19.80 -3.29
CA ALA A 318 -7.88 -20.24 -2.21
C ALA A 318 -8.66 -20.75 -0.99
N ASP A 319 -8.04 -21.61 -0.19
CA ASP A 319 -8.52 -22.00 1.13
C ASP A 319 -8.04 -21.04 2.20
N VAL A 320 -6.77 -20.64 2.10
CA VAL A 320 -6.10 -19.78 3.07
C VAL A 320 -5.15 -18.84 2.32
N LEU A 321 -5.16 -17.55 2.70
CA LEU A 321 -4.07 -16.63 2.35
C LEU A 321 -2.96 -16.76 3.39
N VAL A 322 -1.70 -16.88 2.95
CA VAL A 322 -0.52 -16.98 3.81
C VAL A 322 0.33 -15.73 3.65
N MET A 323 0.56 -14.98 4.75
CA MET A 323 1.31 -13.72 4.79
C MET A 323 2.41 -13.74 5.86
N PRO A 324 3.53 -14.44 5.65
CA PRO A 324 4.58 -14.62 6.66
C PRO A 324 5.59 -13.47 6.66
N SER A 325 5.14 -12.24 6.43
CA SER A 325 5.99 -11.05 6.28
C SER A 325 6.70 -10.71 7.59
N TYR A 326 7.98 -10.32 7.51
CA TYR A 326 8.74 -9.79 8.65
C TYR A 326 8.31 -8.37 9.03
N SER A 327 7.80 -7.63 8.06
CA SER A 327 7.24 -6.30 8.25
C SER A 327 6.10 -6.05 7.26
N GLU A 328 5.04 -5.40 7.74
CA GLU A 328 3.89 -5.01 6.94
C GLU A 328 3.35 -3.69 7.49
N SER A 329 3.19 -2.68 6.63
CA SER A 329 2.72 -1.37 7.07
C SER A 329 1.24 -1.35 7.40
N PHE A 330 0.41 -2.09 6.61
CA PHE A 330 -1.03 -2.21 6.85
C PHE A 330 -1.58 -3.61 6.53
N GLY A 331 -1.17 -4.21 5.41
CA GLY A 331 -1.65 -5.53 5.01
C GLY A 331 -2.84 -5.49 4.05
N LEU A 332 -2.79 -4.64 3.02
CA LEU A 332 -3.85 -4.54 1.99
C LEU A 332 -4.21 -5.90 1.39
N VAL A 333 -3.24 -6.75 1.11
CA VAL A 333 -3.43 -8.12 0.59
C VAL A 333 -4.29 -8.96 1.54
N GLY A 334 -4.04 -8.86 2.85
CA GLY A 334 -4.86 -9.53 3.88
C GLY A 334 -6.28 -9.00 3.91
N LEU A 335 -6.43 -7.68 3.75
CA LEU A 335 -7.74 -7.02 3.72
C LEU A 335 -8.54 -7.42 2.46
N GLU A 336 -7.90 -7.49 1.29
CA GLU A 336 -8.48 -7.94 0.03
C GLU A 336 -8.97 -9.40 0.12
N ALA A 337 -8.15 -10.30 0.69
CA ALA A 337 -8.52 -11.69 0.89
C ALA A 337 -9.72 -11.83 1.83
N GLN A 338 -9.74 -11.07 2.93
CA GLN A 338 -10.88 -11.07 3.85
C GLN A 338 -12.13 -10.48 3.19
N ALA A 339 -12.01 -9.44 2.35
CA ALA A 339 -13.13 -8.91 1.56
C ALA A 339 -13.71 -10.00 0.63
N CYS A 340 -12.86 -10.88 0.08
CA CYS A 340 -13.28 -12.08 -0.66
C CYS A 340 -13.72 -13.26 0.21
N GLY A 341 -13.82 -13.08 1.54
CA GLY A 341 -14.28 -14.10 2.48
C GLY A 341 -13.27 -15.22 2.76
N ARG A 342 -11.95 -14.93 2.68
CA ARG A 342 -10.89 -15.92 2.96
C ARG A 342 -10.19 -15.62 4.29
N PRO A 343 -9.93 -16.67 5.09
CA PRO A 343 -9.11 -16.52 6.30
C PRO A 343 -7.65 -16.26 5.94
N VAL A 344 -6.97 -15.52 6.82
CA VAL A 344 -5.56 -15.17 6.66
C VAL A 344 -4.75 -15.85 7.76
N VAL A 345 -3.64 -16.49 7.39
CA VAL A 345 -2.59 -16.90 8.34
C VAL A 345 -1.38 -16.01 8.08
N GLY A 346 -1.14 -15.08 8.97
CA GLY A 346 -0.09 -14.07 8.82
C GLY A 346 0.81 -13.94 10.03
N SER A 347 1.93 -13.23 9.88
CA SER A 347 2.80 -12.86 11.00
C SER A 347 2.09 -11.91 11.96
N ASP A 348 2.42 -12.00 13.23
CA ASP A 348 1.99 -11.06 14.27
C ASP A 348 2.84 -9.76 14.19
N VAL A 349 2.63 -8.99 13.12
CA VAL A 349 3.27 -7.69 12.86
C VAL A 349 2.24 -6.58 12.80
N SER A 350 2.67 -5.34 13.02
CA SER A 350 1.78 -4.19 13.24
C SER A 350 0.69 -4.03 12.18
N GLY A 351 1.07 -4.06 10.90
CA GLY A 351 0.11 -3.92 9.81
C GLY A 351 -0.95 -5.02 9.79
N LEU A 352 -0.54 -6.27 10.02
CA LEU A 352 -1.48 -7.40 10.00
C LEU A 352 -2.41 -7.43 11.23
N ARG A 353 -1.96 -6.97 12.40
CA ARG A 353 -2.83 -6.79 13.58
C ARG A 353 -4.00 -5.85 13.32
N SER A 354 -3.82 -4.91 12.41
CA SER A 354 -4.86 -3.93 12.05
C SER A 354 -5.98 -4.53 11.21
N VAL A 355 -5.68 -5.54 10.40
CA VAL A 355 -6.63 -6.15 9.45
C VAL A 355 -7.04 -7.56 9.83
N VAL A 356 -6.20 -8.34 10.50
CA VAL A 356 -6.50 -9.70 10.94
C VAL A 356 -6.76 -9.70 12.45
N ARG A 357 -7.92 -10.22 12.84
CA ARG A 357 -8.24 -10.48 14.24
C ARG A 357 -7.92 -11.94 14.55
N ASP A 358 -6.90 -12.15 15.39
CA ASP A 358 -6.43 -13.50 15.77
C ASP A 358 -7.56 -14.36 16.32
N ASP A 359 -7.62 -15.64 15.91
CA ASP A 359 -8.64 -16.65 16.25
C ASP A 359 -10.09 -16.25 15.87
N VAL A 360 -10.28 -15.15 15.13
CA VAL A 360 -11.60 -14.63 14.72
C VAL A 360 -11.74 -14.59 13.21
N SER A 361 -10.81 -13.93 12.50
CA SER A 361 -10.83 -13.78 11.04
C SER A 361 -9.64 -14.45 10.35
N GLY A 362 -8.81 -15.12 11.11
CA GLY A 362 -7.59 -15.80 10.70
C GLY A 362 -6.70 -16.04 11.90
N TYR A 363 -5.42 -16.28 11.66
CA TYR A 363 -4.41 -16.49 12.70
C TYR A 363 -3.24 -15.54 12.54
N LEU A 364 -2.76 -14.98 13.65
CA LEU A 364 -1.51 -14.26 13.76
C LEU A 364 -0.45 -15.16 14.40
N VAL A 365 0.67 -15.35 13.73
CA VAL A 365 1.78 -16.21 14.19
C VAL A 365 2.90 -15.32 14.73
N ALA A 366 3.18 -15.45 16.01
CA ALA A 366 4.13 -14.59 16.73
C ALA A 366 5.60 -14.78 16.33
N ASN A 367 5.93 -15.88 15.66
CA ASN A 367 7.28 -16.20 15.23
C ASN A 367 7.30 -16.49 13.71
N HIS A 368 8.48 -16.54 13.13
CA HIS A 368 8.66 -16.89 11.73
C HIS A 368 9.07 -18.37 11.53
N ASP A 369 8.62 -19.26 12.46
CA ASP A 369 8.84 -20.68 12.35
C ASP A 369 7.84 -21.35 11.42
N PRO A 370 8.28 -22.01 10.33
CA PRO A 370 7.39 -22.71 9.40
C PRO A 370 6.45 -23.73 10.07
N ALA A 371 6.85 -24.35 11.19
CA ALA A 371 6.02 -25.34 11.88
C ALA A 371 4.78 -24.68 12.52
N SER A 372 4.90 -23.48 13.06
CA SER A 372 3.80 -22.70 13.60
C SER A 372 2.78 -22.31 12.49
N TYR A 373 3.27 -21.93 11.31
CA TYR A 373 2.41 -21.69 10.17
C TYR A 373 1.70 -22.96 9.67
N ALA A 374 2.44 -24.07 9.55
CA ALA A 374 1.87 -25.36 9.15
C ALA A 374 0.76 -25.82 10.12
N GLU A 375 0.93 -25.60 11.42
CA GLU A 375 -0.08 -25.94 12.42
C GLU A 375 -1.37 -25.13 12.20
N ARG A 376 -1.26 -23.79 12.07
CA ARG A 376 -2.43 -22.90 11.88
C ARG A 376 -3.12 -23.13 10.55
N ILE A 377 -2.36 -23.32 9.47
CA ILE A 377 -2.88 -23.65 8.15
C ILE A 377 -3.57 -25.02 8.21
N GLY A 378 -2.92 -26.05 8.78
CA GLY A 378 -3.50 -27.40 8.90
C GLY A 378 -4.84 -27.38 9.60
N ARG A 379 -4.98 -26.65 10.71
CA ARG A 379 -6.24 -26.49 11.43
C ARG A 379 -7.37 -25.96 10.54
N LEU A 380 -7.09 -25.00 9.65
CA LEU A 380 -8.10 -24.46 8.71
C LEU A 380 -8.40 -25.42 7.56
N LEU A 381 -7.42 -26.24 7.16
CA LEU A 381 -7.62 -27.25 6.11
C LEU A 381 -8.37 -28.48 6.63
N ASP A 382 -8.23 -28.83 7.91
CA ASP A 382 -8.92 -29.95 8.57
C ASP A 382 -10.34 -29.60 8.99
N ASP A 383 -10.65 -28.32 9.22
CA ASP A 383 -11.96 -27.82 9.59
C ASP A 383 -12.47 -26.74 8.60
N PRO A 384 -13.08 -27.17 7.48
CA PRO A 384 -13.63 -26.24 6.49
C PRO A 384 -14.74 -25.33 7.03
N GLU A 385 -15.47 -25.75 8.08
CA GLU A 385 -16.51 -24.92 8.69
C GLU A 385 -15.88 -23.76 9.46
N LEU A 386 -14.82 -24.03 10.23
CA LEU A 386 -14.03 -23.02 10.93
C LEU A 386 -13.44 -22.02 9.91
N ALA A 387 -12.81 -22.52 8.83
CA ALA A 387 -12.25 -21.67 7.79
C ALA A 387 -13.32 -20.75 7.15
N GLN A 388 -14.50 -21.29 6.88
CA GLN A 388 -15.62 -20.51 6.33
C GLN A 388 -16.15 -19.49 7.36
N GLN A 389 -16.23 -19.85 8.65
CA GLN A 389 -16.65 -18.91 9.69
C GLN A 389 -15.66 -17.76 9.83
N MET A 390 -14.36 -18.05 9.88
CA MET A 390 -13.32 -17.03 9.93
C MET A 390 -13.36 -16.13 8.69
N GLY A 391 -13.54 -16.71 7.50
CA GLY A 391 -13.68 -15.94 6.26
C GLY A 391 -14.88 -15.00 6.29
N ARG A 392 -16.06 -15.45 6.77
CA ARG A 392 -17.23 -14.58 6.95
C ARG A 392 -16.98 -13.42 7.92
N ARG A 393 -16.34 -13.72 9.06
CA ARG A 393 -15.97 -12.69 10.04
C ARG A 393 -14.95 -11.71 9.49
N GLY A 394 -13.96 -12.22 8.73
CA GLY A 394 -12.98 -11.39 8.02
C GLY A 394 -13.64 -10.42 7.04
N ARG A 395 -14.64 -10.89 6.27
CA ARG A 395 -15.40 -10.02 5.37
C ARG A 395 -16.14 -8.90 6.11
N LEU A 396 -16.77 -9.20 7.26
CA LEU A 396 -17.43 -8.17 8.08
C LEU A 396 -16.43 -7.15 8.63
N LEU A 397 -15.20 -7.55 8.94
CA LEU A 397 -14.13 -6.63 9.33
C LEU A 397 -13.68 -5.79 8.13
N ALA A 398 -13.45 -6.40 6.97
CA ALA A 398 -13.02 -5.69 5.75
C ALA A 398 -14.00 -4.61 5.31
N GLN A 399 -15.31 -4.79 5.52
CA GLN A 399 -16.34 -3.79 5.22
C GLN A 399 -16.19 -2.47 6.00
N ARG A 400 -15.39 -2.46 7.08
CA ARG A 400 -15.09 -1.24 7.84
C ARG A 400 -14.02 -0.38 7.17
N PHE A 401 -13.29 -0.94 6.22
CA PHE A 401 -12.20 -0.30 5.50
C PHE A 401 -12.61 -0.07 4.05
N SER A 402 -13.02 1.13 3.72
CA SER A 402 -13.32 1.53 2.34
C SER A 402 -12.56 2.78 1.96
N TRP A 403 -12.18 2.89 0.69
CA TRP A 403 -11.52 4.09 0.18
C TRP A 403 -12.36 5.35 0.37
N SER A 404 -13.69 5.21 0.33
CA SER A 404 -14.61 6.31 0.66
C SER A 404 -14.38 6.83 2.08
N ARG A 405 -14.32 5.95 3.10
CA ARG A 405 -14.06 6.36 4.49
C ARG A 405 -12.67 6.96 4.67
N THR A 406 -11.65 6.38 4.00
CA THR A 406 -10.30 6.94 4.00
C THR A 406 -10.31 8.36 3.46
N ALA A 407 -10.98 8.59 2.31
CA ALA A 407 -11.10 9.92 1.71
C ALA A 407 -11.87 10.91 2.59
N ASP A 408 -12.98 10.49 3.24
CA ASP A 408 -13.74 11.33 4.18
C ASP A 408 -12.87 11.79 5.35
N SER A 409 -12.09 10.86 5.94
CA SER A 409 -11.18 11.16 7.04
C SER A 409 -10.07 12.13 6.61
N LEU A 410 -9.43 11.88 5.46
CA LEU A 410 -8.38 12.76 4.93
C LEU A 410 -8.94 14.15 4.60
N GLN A 411 -10.11 14.23 3.97
CA GLN A 411 -10.74 15.50 3.64
C GLN A 411 -10.99 16.32 4.91
N GLY A 412 -11.56 15.71 5.96
CA GLY A 412 -11.79 16.41 7.23
C GLY A 412 -10.51 16.94 7.88
N LEU A 413 -9.41 16.17 7.81
CA LEU A 413 -8.10 16.60 8.30
C LEU A 413 -7.52 17.74 7.45
N PHE A 414 -7.63 17.68 6.13
CA PHE A 414 -7.15 18.72 5.22
C PHE A 414 -7.92 20.03 5.41
N ASP A 415 -9.24 19.94 5.62
CA ASP A 415 -10.08 21.10 5.92
C ASP A 415 -9.63 21.79 7.20
N GLY A 416 -9.42 21.02 8.26
CA GLY A 416 -8.99 21.54 9.56
C GLY A 416 -7.60 22.20 9.53
N VAL A 417 -6.67 21.73 8.69
CA VAL A 417 -5.35 22.36 8.52
C VAL A 417 -5.45 23.62 7.68
N ALA A 418 -6.20 23.58 6.59
CA ALA A 418 -6.38 24.73 5.72
C ALA A 418 -6.98 25.93 6.50
N GLU A 419 -7.94 25.67 7.39
CA GLU A 419 -8.54 26.69 8.26
C GLU A 419 -7.51 27.29 9.25
N ARG A 420 -6.63 26.47 9.84
CA ARG A 420 -5.58 26.92 10.75
C ARG A 420 -4.51 27.77 10.07
N ASN A 421 -4.18 27.46 8.83
CA ASN A 421 -3.14 28.10 8.05
C ASN A 421 -3.61 29.31 7.24
N GLN A 422 -4.93 29.60 7.22
CA GLN A 422 -5.44 30.83 6.62
C GLN A 422 -4.95 32.05 7.45
N PRO A 423 -4.40 33.11 6.80
CA PRO A 423 -4.07 34.33 7.52
C PRO A 423 -5.34 34.87 8.18
N ARG A 424 -5.33 35.00 9.50
CA ARG A 424 -6.41 35.66 10.23
C ARG A 424 -6.52 37.09 9.68
N VAL A 425 -7.54 37.36 8.88
CA VAL A 425 -7.89 38.74 8.53
C VAL A 425 -8.30 39.41 9.85
N HIS A 426 -7.37 40.18 10.41
CA HIS A 426 -7.71 41.04 11.53
C HIS A 426 -8.84 41.96 11.06
N ALA A 427 -10.03 41.72 11.57
CA ALA A 427 -11.10 42.69 11.53
C ALA A 427 -10.62 43.89 12.35
N SER A 428 -9.88 44.81 11.69
CA SER A 428 -9.62 46.14 12.27
C SER A 428 -10.96 46.80 12.50
N ALA A 429 -11.30 46.86 13.76
CA ALA A 429 -12.43 47.63 14.27
C ALA A 429 -12.44 49.02 13.60
N ARG A 430 -13.48 49.32 12.89
CA ARG A 430 -13.89 50.70 12.69
C ARG A 430 -14.46 51.17 14.04
N GLN A 431 -13.64 51.85 14.79
CA GLN A 431 -14.10 52.83 15.74
C GLN A 431 -13.99 54.17 15.00
N GLU A 432 -15.13 54.71 14.66
CA GLU A 432 -15.44 56.14 14.65
C GLU A 432 -16.93 56.31 14.97
#